data_5d8f5ced22841ac3a8281493036567b8
#
_entry.id   5d8f5ced22841ac3a8281493036567b8
#
_cell.length_a   1.000
_cell.length_b   1.000
_cell.length_c   1.000
_cell.angle_alpha   90.00
_cell.angle_beta   90.00
_cell.angle_gamma   90.00
#
_symmetry.space_group_name_H-M   'P 1'
#
loop_
_entity.id
_entity.type
_entity.pdbx_description
1 polymer ?
#
loop_
_entity_poly.entity_id
_entity_poly.type
_entity_poly.pdbx_seq_one_letter_code
_entity_poly.pdbx_strand_id
1 'polypeptide(L)'
;MAVPATAELCDAHAALLASGELRVLQPMFKAYGRRGAFAGAVVTLKLFEDNVLVREMLTVPGAGKVLVLAQNQGWAGVVVNGCVRDVDEIDACDLGVRALGSHPVKSGKKGTGEKHAAVHIGGAAIRDGEWLYADSDGILVSSSELSL
;
A
#
# COMPACT_ATOMS: atom_id res chain seq x y z
N MET A 1 7.71 14.90 7.07
CA MET A 1 6.29 15.21 7.30
C MET A 1 5.68 14.13 8.19
N ALA A 2 4.95 14.52 9.21
CA ALA A 2 4.29 13.56 10.10
C ALA A 2 3.12 12.87 9.38
N VAL A 3 3.03 11.56 9.56
CA VAL A 3 1.89 10.78 9.05
C VAL A 3 0.73 10.91 10.04
N PRO A 4 -0.47 11.34 9.62
CA PRO A 4 -1.62 11.38 10.52
C PRO A 4 -1.94 10.00 11.07
N ALA A 5 -2.31 9.92 12.35
CA ALA A 5 -2.73 8.66 12.95
C ALA A 5 -4.06 8.20 12.37
N THR A 6 -4.15 6.93 11.99
CA THR A 6 -5.36 6.38 11.36
C THR A 6 -6.58 6.49 12.29
N ALA A 7 -6.42 6.25 13.59
CA ALA A 7 -7.49 6.39 14.55
C ALA A 7 -8.04 7.81 14.61
N GLU A 8 -7.17 8.82 14.62
CA GLU A 8 -7.59 10.22 14.62
C GLU A 8 -8.29 10.62 13.33
N LEU A 9 -7.82 10.12 12.19
CA LEU A 9 -8.47 10.35 10.90
C LEU A 9 -9.90 9.78 10.90
N CYS A 10 -10.09 8.59 11.44
CA CYS A 10 -11.43 8.00 11.57
C CYS A 10 -12.35 8.86 12.42
N ASP A 11 -11.85 9.37 13.54
CA ASP A 11 -12.63 10.22 14.43
C ASP A 11 -12.98 11.56 13.79
N ALA A 12 -12.02 12.17 13.09
CA ALA A 12 -12.21 13.45 12.43
C ALA A 12 -13.09 13.38 11.18
N HIS A 13 -13.19 12.22 10.55
CA HIS A 13 -13.87 12.04 9.26
C HIS A 13 -14.97 10.98 9.31
N ALA A 14 -15.76 10.95 10.38
CA ALA A 14 -16.84 9.98 10.57
C ALA A 14 -17.86 10.00 9.42
N ALA A 15 -18.15 11.17 8.85
CA ALA A 15 -19.08 11.29 7.72
C ALA A 15 -18.55 10.60 6.47
N LEU A 16 -17.25 10.65 6.23
CA LEU A 16 -16.61 9.98 5.09
C LEU A 16 -16.61 8.46 5.26
N LEU A 17 -16.46 7.98 6.49
CA LEU A 17 -16.63 6.55 6.81
C LEU A 17 -18.05 6.10 6.52
N ALA A 18 -19.05 6.88 6.92
CA ALA A 18 -20.46 6.56 6.69
C ALA A 18 -20.81 6.54 5.20
N SER A 19 -20.24 7.44 4.41
CA SER A 19 -20.49 7.53 2.96
C SER A 19 -19.73 6.50 2.12
N GLY A 20 -18.68 5.88 2.68
CA GLY A 20 -17.79 4.97 1.96
C GLY A 20 -16.66 5.66 1.18
N GLU A 21 -16.52 6.99 1.28
CA GLU A 21 -15.39 7.70 0.69
C GLU A 21 -14.09 7.40 1.44
N LEU A 22 -14.18 7.22 2.76
CA LEU A 22 -13.10 6.72 3.59
C LEU A 22 -13.39 5.25 3.93
N ARG A 23 -12.45 4.37 3.63
CA ARG A 23 -12.60 2.94 3.84
C ARG A 23 -11.48 2.41 4.70
N VAL A 24 -11.81 1.43 5.54
CA VAL A 24 -10.83 0.72 6.38
C VAL A 24 -10.62 -0.66 5.77
N LEU A 25 -9.37 -1.04 5.53
CA LEU A 25 -9.06 -2.38 5.06
C LEU A 25 -9.22 -3.38 6.22
N GLN A 26 -9.61 -4.60 5.90
CA GLN A 26 -9.70 -5.67 6.89
C GLN A 26 -8.34 -5.92 7.56
N PRO A 27 -8.31 -6.30 8.85
CA PRO A 27 -7.06 -6.44 9.61
C PRO A 27 -6.34 -7.75 9.28
N MET A 28 -5.88 -7.90 8.06
CA MET A 28 -5.26 -9.11 7.52
C MET A 28 -3.80 -8.91 7.12
N PHE A 29 -3.28 -7.70 7.23
CA PHE A 29 -1.94 -7.36 6.77
C PHE A 29 -0.94 -7.34 7.92
N LYS A 30 0.28 -7.82 7.63
CA LYS A 30 1.43 -7.74 8.52
C LYS A 30 2.36 -6.62 8.09
N ALA A 31 3.01 -5.99 9.05
CA ALA A 31 3.92 -4.87 8.82
C ALA A 31 5.34 -5.37 8.58
N TYR A 32 5.96 -4.85 7.54
CA TYR A 32 7.37 -5.04 7.21
C TYR A 32 7.95 -3.69 6.82
N GLY A 33 9.27 -3.61 6.63
CA GLY A 33 9.93 -2.38 6.31
C GLY A 33 10.25 -1.55 7.55
N ARG A 34 11.18 -0.59 7.39
CA ARG A 34 11.63 0.22 8.51
C ARG A 34 10.61 1.28 8.93
N ARG A 35 9.72 1.72 8.02
CA ARG A 35 8.68 2.69 8.35
C ARG A 35 7.43 1.99 8.89
N GLY A 36 7.13 2.20 10.16
CA GLY A 36 5.91 1.67 10.79
C GLY A 36 4.65 2.42 10.39
N ALA A 37 4.76 3.67 9.93
CA ALA A 37 3.66 4.49 9.45
C ALA A 37 4.02 5.14 8.13
N PHE A 38 3.08 5.19 7.19
CA PHE A 38 3.27 5.87 5.91
C PHE A 38 1.94 6.30 5.30
N ALA A 39 2.01 7.30 4.45
CA ALA A 39 0.85 7.82 3.74
C ALA A 39 1.27 8.38 2.38
N GLY A 40 0.37 8.42 1.44
CA GLY A 40 0.62 9.00 0.13
C GLY A 40 -0.49 8.72 -0.88
N ALA A 41 -0.38 9.39 -2.02
CA ALA A 41 -1.23 9.12 -3.16
C ALA A 41 -0.96 7.70 -3.70
N VAL A 42 -2.01 7.02 -4.08
CA VAL A 42 -1.97 5.61 -4.48
C VAL A 42 -1.65 5.47 -5.97
N VAL A 43 -0.75 4.56 -6.27
CA VAL A 43 -0.58 3.98 -7.60
C VAL A 43 -0.91 2.50 -7.51
N THR A 44 -1.79 2.02 -8.36
CA THR A 44 -2.25 0.62 -8.33
C THR A 44 -1.57 -0.23 -9.40
N LEU A 45 -1.35 -1.50 -9.06
CA LEU A 45 -0.80 -2.49 -9.96
C LEU A 45 -1.48 -3.83 -9.68
N LYS A 46 -2.22 -4.33 -10.67
CA LYS A 46 -2.91 -5.61 -10.58
C LYS A 46 -2.06 -6.69 -11.26
N LEU A 47 -1.67 -7.72 -10.50
CA LEU A 47 -0.79 -8.77 -10.95
C LEU A 47 -1.47 -10.14 -10.90
N PHE A 48 -1.02 -11.02 -11.78
CA PHE A 48 -1.40 -12.44 -11.80
C PHE A 48 -0.15 -13.27 -11.48
N GLU A 49 0.23 -13.36 -10.20
CA GLU A 49 1.38 -14.12 -9.70
C GLU A 49 2.72 -13.76 -10.40
N ASP A 50 2.93 -12.46 -10.67
CA ASP A 50 4.04 -11.99 -11.49
C ASP A 50 4.68 -10.74 -10.86
N ASN A 51 6.01 -10.64 -10.93
CA ASN A 51 6.73 -9.50 -10.39
C ASN A 51 7.45 -8.64 -11.45
N VAL A 52 7.26 -8.90 -12.73
CA VAL A 52 7.89 -8.11 -13.80
C VAL A 52 7.41 -6.67 -13.78
N LEU A 53 6.09 -6.45 -13.69
CA LEU A 53 5.54 -5.10 -13.62
C LEU A 53 5.95 -4.37 -12.33
N VAL A 54 6.13 -5.10 -11.23
CA VAL A 54 6.68 -4.54 -9.99
C VAL A 54 8.08 -3.98 -10.25
N ARG A 55 8.94 -4.74 -10.90
CA ARG A 55 10.30 -4.30 -11.24
C ARG A 55 10.31 -3.08 -12.16
N GLU A 56 9.43 -3.05 -13.16
CA GLU A 56 9.28 -1.90 -14.03
C GLU A 56 8.87 -0.65 -13.25
N MET A 57 7.89 -0.77 -12.36
CA MET A 57 7.44 0.34 -11.52
C MET A 57 8.52 0.79 -10.54
N LEU A 58 9.38 -0.12 -10.08
CA LEU A 58 10.50 0.19 -9.20
C LEU A 58 11.49 1.17 -9.81
N THR A 59 11.61 1.18 -11.13
CA THR A 59 12.53 2.08 -11.84
C THR A 59 11.96 3.49 -12.04
N VAL A 60 10.67 3.68 -11.75
CA VAL A 60 10.00 4.98 -11.85
C VAL A 60 10.02 5.69 -10.50
N PRO A 61 10.43 6.98 -10.42
CA PRO A 61 10.41 7.70 -9.16
C PRO A 61 9.01 7.77 -8.56
N GLY A 62 8.90 7.39 -7.29
CA GLY A 62 7.62 7.34 -6.57
C GLY A 62 7.16 8.70 -6.04
N ALA A 63 8.07 9.64 -5.81
CA ALA A 63 7.79 10.98 -5.30
C ALA A 63 6.88 11.00 -4.05
N GLY A 64 7.14 10.11 -3.10
CA GLY A 64 6.35 10.00 -1.86
C GLY A 64 5.00 9.31 -2.00
N LYS A 65 4.68 8.76 -3.17
CA LYS A 65 3.44 8.02 -3.38
C LYS A 65 3.47 6.65 -2.73
N VAL A 66 2.30 6.08 -2.48
CA VAL A 66 2.15 4.70 -2.03
C VAL A 66 1.86 3.81 -3.23
N LEU A 67 2.65 2.77 -3.41
CA LEU A 67 2.37 1.77 -4.43
C LEU A 67 1.71 0.56 -3.80
N VAL A 68 0.62 0.13 -4.39
CA VAL A 68 0.10 -1.20 -4.15
C VAL A 68 0.93 -2.15 -5.01
N LEU A 69 2.10 -2.46 -4.53
CA LEU A 69 3.22 -3.26 -5.02
C LEU A 69 4.39 -2.49 -5.66
N ALA A 70 5.41 -2.06 -4.93
CA ALA A 70 6.78 -1.90 -5.42
C ALA A 70 7.81 -1.37 -4.42
N GLN A 71 9.06 -1.43 -4.77
CA GLN A 71 10.20 -1.13 -3.92
C GLN A 71 11.10 -0.04 -4.52
N ASN A 72 11.53 0.91 -3.66
CA ASN A 72 12.71 1.79 -3.85
C ASN A 72 12.83 2.70 -5.08
N GLN A 73 12.06 3.78 -5.14
CA GLN A 73 12.41 5.02 -5.87
C GLN A 73 11.69 6.22 -5.23
N GLY A 74 11.89 6.42 -3.92
CA GLY A 74 11.18 7.48 -3.20
C GLY A 74 9.74 7.15 -2.86
N TRP A 75 9.34 5.90 -2.92
CA TRP A 75 8.01 5.45 -2.50
C TRP A 75 7.89 5.49 -0.98
N ALA A 76 6.77 6.00 -0.47
CA ALA A 76 6.50 6.05 0.96
C ALA A 76 6.22 4.66 1.54
N GLY A 77 5.53 3.82 0.77
CA GLY A 77 5.18 2.49 1.21
C GLY A 77 4.57 1.63 0.13
N VAL A 78 4.34 0.38 0.46
CA VAL A 78 3.81 -0.65 -0.43
C VAL A 78 2.77 -1.47 0.30
N VAL A 79 1.64 -1.73 -0.34
CA VAL A 79 0.63 -2.67 0.16
C VAL A 79 0.48 -3.80 -0.84
N VAL A 80 0.68 -5.04 -0.37
CA VAL A 80 0.68 -6.24 -1.19
C VAL A 80 -0.44 -7.16 -0.75
N ASN A 81 -1.36 -7.48 -1.65
CA ASN A 81 -2.35 -8.53 -1.41
C ASN A 81 -1.74 -9.91 -1.71
N GLY A 82 -0.73 -10.27 -0.95
CA GLY A 82 0.04 -11.49 -1.13
C GLY A 82 1.19 -11.55 -0.14
N CYS A 83 2.14 -12.45 -0.41
CA CYS A 83 3.31 -12.62 0.43
C CYS A 83 4.53 -11.93 -0.15
N VAL A 84 5.42 -11.48 0.73
CA VAL A 84 6.75 -10.96 0.40
C VAL A 84 7.81 -12.01 0.77
N ARG A 85 9.02 -11.84 0.24
CA ARG A 85 10.19 -12.60 0.68
C ARG A 85 11.37 -11.65 0.88
N ASP A 86 12.48 -12.17 1.39
CA ASP A 86 13.66 -11.38 1.75
C ASP A 86 13.32 -10.31 2.80
N VAL A 87 12.59 -10.73 3.82
CA VAL A 87 12.06 -9.86 4.88
C VAL A 87 13.15 -9.04 5.56
N ASP A 88 14.30 -9.62 5.82
CA ASP A 88 15.41 -8.92 6.47
C ASP A 88 15.93 -7.76 5.61
N GLU A 89 15.97 -7.95 4.29
CA GLU A 89 16.34 -6.90 3.34
C GLU A 89 15.26 -5.82 3.28
N ILE A 90 13.98 -6.21 3.26
CA ILE A 90 12.85 -5.30 3.28
C ILE A 90 12.88 -4.45 4.56
N ASP A 91 13.12 -5.06 5.71
CA ASP A 91 13.15 -4.37 7.00
C ASP A 91 14.34 -3.40 7.13
N ALA A 92 15.36 -3.55 6.30
CA ALA A 92 16.46 -2.59 6.20
C ALA A 92 16.13 -1.38 5.31
N CYS A 93 15.07 -1.45 4.51
CA CYS A 93 14.68 -0.38 3.60
C CYS A 93 13.87 0.70 4.29
N ASP A 94 14.13 1.97 3.92
CA ASP A 94 13.39 3.12 4.42
C ASP A 94 12.05 3.27 3.69
N LEU A 95 11.19 2.27 3.87
CA LEU A 95 9.83 2.30 3.38
C LEU A 95 8.95 1.44 4.28
N GLY A 96 7.64 1.67 4.24
CA GLY A 96 6.68 0.84 4.93
C GLY A 96 6.11 -0.22 4.00
N VAL A 97 5.93 -1.43 4.49
CA VAL A 97 5.32 -2.52 3.72
C VAL A 97 4.22 -3.17 4.54
N ARG A 98 3.09 -3.42 3.88
CA ARG A 98 2.01 -4.23 4.42
C ARG A 98 1.76 -5.37 3.45
N ALA A 99 1.77 -6.62 3.95
CA ALA A 99 1.57 -7.82 3.17
C ALA A 99 0.81 -8.87 3.98
N LEU A 100 0.26 -9.87 3.32
CA LEU A 100 -0.45 -10.96 4.02
C LEU A 100 0.49 -11.83 4.86
N GLY A 101 1.74 -11.92 4.46
CA GLY A 101 2.75 -12.69 5.16
C GLY A 101 4.04 -12.75 4.36
N SER A 102 4.93 -13.67 4.75
CA SER A 102 6.18 -13.93 4.04
C SER A 102 6.20 -15.37 3.53
N HIS A 103 6.90 -15.60 2.42
CA HIS A 103 7.00 -16.90 1.79
C HIS A 103 8.33 -17.00 1.02
N PRO A 104 9.09 -18.10 1.14
CA PRO A 104 10.43 -18.17 0.55
C PRO A 104 10.47 -18.41 -0.96
N VAL A 105 9.38 -18.89 -1.55
CA VAL A 105 9.34 -19.19 -2.99
C VAL A 105 9.08 -17.90 -3.78
N LYS A 106 9.89 -17.68 -4.81
CA LYS A 106 9.71 -16.51 -5.69
C LYS A 106 8.46 -16.66 -6.57
N SER A 107 7.84 -15.53 -6.91
CA SER A 107 6.74 -15.49 -7.86
C SER A 107 7.21 -15.68 -9.30
N GLY A 108 6.27 -16.00 -10.19
CA GLY A 108 6.53 -16.11 -11.63
C GLY A 108 6.95 -14.77 -12.26
N LYS A 109 7.42 -14.81 -13.49
CA LYS A 109 7.93 -13.66 -14.24
C LYS A 109 7.41 -13.66 -15.68
N LYS A 110 6.09 -13.61 -15.84
CA LYS A 110 5.45 -13.67 -17.16
C LYS A 110 5.12 -12.30 -17.75
N GLY A 111 5.23 -11.23 -16.96
CA GLY A 111 4.88 -9.87 -17.39
C GLY A 111 3.38 -9.65 -17.52
N THR A 112 2.56 -10.48 -16.89
CA THR A 112 1.10 -10.37 -16.95
C THR A 112 0.58 -9.51 -15.80
N GLY A 113 -0.33 -8.60 -16.13
CA GLY A 113 -0.96 -7.72 -15.14
C GLY A 113 -1.41 -6.41 -15.77
N GLU A 114 -1.99 -5.54 -14.95
CA GLU A 114 -2.49 -4.24 -15.38
C GLU A 114 -1.98 -3.15 -14.45
N LYS A 115 -1.41 -2.08 -15.04
CA LYS A 115 -1.03 -0.86 -14.32
C LYS A 115 -2.23 0.06 -14.21
N HIS A 116 -2.33 0.78 -13.08
CA HIS A 116 -3.36 1.81 -12.85
C HIS A 116 -4.81 1.30 -12.89
N ALA A 117 -5.02 -0.01 -12.86
CA ALA A 117 -6.36 -0.59 -12.76
C ALA A 117 -6.86 -0.54 -11.31
N ALA A 118 -8.17 -0.42 -11.13
CA ALA A 118 -8.76 -0.56 -9.80
C ALA A 118 -8.53 -1.97 -9.26
N VAL A 119 -8.18 -2.08 -7.96
CA VAL A 119 -7.95 -3.35 -7.29
C VAL A 119 -8.85 -3.49 -6.08
N HIS A 120 -9.14 -4.73 -5.68
CA HIS A 120 -9.84 -5.05 -4.44
C HIS A 120 -8.87 -5.68 -3.46
N ILE A 121 -8.64 -5.02 -2.32
CA ILE A 121 -7.72 -5.47 -1.28
C ILE A 121 -8.37 -5.23 0.08
N GLY A 122 -8.33 -6.25 0.94
CA GLY A 122 -8.84 -6.11 2.30
C GLY A 122 -10.32 -5.69 2.37
N GLY A 123 -11.13 -6.14 1.41
CA GLY A 123 -12.56 -5.83 1.35
C GLY A 123 -12.90 -4.45 0.79
N ALA A 124 -11.92 -3.70 0.27
CA ALA A 124 -12.13 -2.36 -0.28
C ALA A 124 -11.63 -2.25 -1.71
N ALA A 125 -12.35 -1.48 -2.53
CA ALA A 125 -11.86 -1.07 -3.85
C ALA A 125 -10.85 0.06 -3.67
N ILE A 126 -9.72 -0.04 -4.36
CA ILE A 126 -8.66 0.97 -4.33
C ILE A 126 -8.34 1.37 -5.76
N ARG A 127 -8.31 2.67 -6.02
CA ARG A 127 -8.06 3.24 -7.34
C ARG A 127 -6.83 4.13 -7.33
N ASP A 128 -6.21 4.20 -8.49
CA ASP A 128 -5.13 5.13 -8.76
C ASP A 128 -5.55 6.58 -8.41
N GLY A 129 -4.67 7.32 -7.77
CA GLY A 129 -4.96 8.70 -7.35
C GLY A 129 -5.69 8.86 -6.02
N GLU A 130 -6.21 7.80 -5.44
CA GLU A 130 -6.74 7.84 -4.07
C GLU A 130 -5.60 8.00 -3.06
N TRP A 131 -5.91 8.16 -1.78
CA TRP A 131 -4.93 8.33 -0.72
C TRP A 131 -4.98 7.18 0.26
N LEU A 132 -3.81 6.76 0.72
CA LEU A 132 -3.67 5.66 1.68
C LEU A 132 -2.92 6.14 2.91
N TYR A 133 -3.38 5.70 4.07
CA TYR A 133 -2.77 5.97 5.37
C TYR A 133 -2.61 4.64 6.10
N ALA A 134 -1.42 4.33 6.53
CA ALA A 134 -1.12 3.10 7.27
C ALA A 134 -0.31 3.39 8.51
N ASP A 135 -0.65 2.74 9.60
CA ASP A 135 0.11 2.76 10.85
C ASP A 135 -0.11 1.44 11.62
N SER A 136 0.22 1.42 12.90
CA SER A 136 0.08 0.20 13.72
C SER A 136 -1.37 -0.24 13.93
N ASP A 137 -2.35 0.67 13.78
CA ASP A 137 -3.76 0.35 13.97
C ASP A 137 -4.44 -0.21 12.72
N GLY A 138 -3.93 0.12 11.54
CA GLY A 138 -4.52 -0.40 10.31
C GLY A 138 -4.21 0.42 9.07
N ILE A 139 -5.02 0.21 8.04
CA ILE A 139 -4.89 0.85 6.73
C ILE A 139 -6.20 1.52 6.36
N LEU A 140 -6.13 2.80 6.00
CA LEU A 140 -7.24 3.58 5.48
C LEU A 140 -7.00 3.93 4.02
N VAL A 141 -8.06 3.95 3.23
CA VAL A 141 -8.06 4.46 1.86
C VAL A 141 -9.14 5.52 1.72
N SER A 142 -8.79 6.66 1.17
CA SER A 142 -9.70 7.77 0.94
C SER A 142 -9.68 8.21 -0.52
N SER A 143 -10.83 8.66 -1.01
CA SER A 143 -10.93 9.22 -2.36
C SER A 143 -10.13 10.53 -2.51
N SER A 144 -9.85 11.21 -1.41
CA SER A 144 -9.08 12.45 -1.41
C SER A 144 -8.13 12.51 -0.22
N GLU A 145 -7.13 13.38 -0.30
CA GLU A 145 -6.21 13.63 0.81
C GLU A 145 -6.97 14.16 2.02
N LEU A 146 -6.68 13.60 3.19
CA LEU A 146 -7.31 13.97 4.45
C LEU A 146 -6.36 14.79 5.31
N SER A 147 -6.93 15.70 6.09
CA SER A 147 -6.21 16.46 7.13
C SER A 147 -6.96 16.38 8.46
N LEU A 148 -6.22 16.59 9.53
CA LEU A 148 -6.79 16.69 10.89
C LEU A 148 -7.17 18.12 11.24
#